data_39d640160de6559d3e89da2ea0f419d8
#
_entry.id   39d640160de6559d3e89da2ea0f419d8
#
_cell.length_a   1.000
_cell.length_b   1.000
_cell.length_c   1.000
_cell.angle_alpha   90.00
_cell.angle_beta   90.00
_cell.angle_gamma   90.00
#
_symmetry.space_group_name_H-M   'P 1'
#
loop_
_entity.id
_entity.type
_entity.pdbx_description
1 polymer ?
#
loop_
_entity_poly.entity_id
_entity_poly.type
_entity_poly.pdbx_seq_one_letter_code
_entity_poly.pdbx_strand_id
1 'polypeptide(L)'
;MNPITLHITLSDGSKVTAVATAPDFVAFEAKFDKSIQSMGQDVRLTYMFFLAWNSLKRTGKTDQEFEAWLENVTDIQVDDPKA
;
A
#
# COMPACT_ATOMS: atom_id res chain seq x y z
N MET A 1 12.24 3.98 11.17
CA MET A 1 11.61 3.18 10.10
C MET A 1 11.30 4.08 8.92
N ASN A 2 11.77 3.69 7.76
CA ASN A 2 11.61 4.53 6.56
C ASN A 2 10.24 4.34 5.93
N PRO A 3 9.65 5.42 5.43
CA PRO A 3 8.40 5.30 4.67
C PRO A 3 8.59 4.46 3.42
N ILE A 4 7.51 3.82 2.98
CA ILE A 4 7.49 3.08 1.72
C ILE A 4 6.61 3.85 0.75
N THR A 5 7.18 4.24 -0.38
CA THR A 5 6.45 4.95 -1.42
C THR A 5 5.96 3.95 -2.46
N LEU A 6 4.66 4.02 -2.76
CA LEU A 6 3.99 3.09 -3.66
C LEU A 6 3.32 3.88 -4.77
N HIS A 7 3.59 3.49 -6.00
CA HIS A 7 3.00 4.12 -7.18
C HIS A 7 1.92 3.19 -7.74
N ILE A 8 0.70 3.68 -7.77
CA ILE A 8 -0.47 2.89 -8.17
C ILE A 8 -1.01 3.44 -9.49
N THR A 9 -1.26 2.56 -10.44
CA THR A 9 -1.94 2.92 -11.68
C THR A 9 -3.38 2.43 -11.60
N LEU A 10 -4.32 3.33 -11.90
CA LEU A 10 -5.74 3.01 -11.85
C LEU A 10 -6.25 2.64 -13.23
N SER A 11 -7.45 2.06 -13.26
CA SER A 11 -8.02 1.52 -14.50
C SER A 11 -8.31 2.59 -15.55
N ASP A 12 -8.48 3.84 -15.13
CA ASP A 12 -8.68 4.97 -16.06
C ASP A 12 -7.37 5.56 -16.57
N GLY A 13 -6.23 4.95 -16.20
CA GLY A 13 -4.92 5.42 -16.61
C GLY A 13 -4.29 6.44 -15.67
N SER A 14 -5.02 6.92 -14.69
CA SER A 14 -4.45 7.87 -13.73
C SER A 14 -3.49 7.17 -12.78
N LYS A 15 -2.60 7.96 -12.17
CA LYS A 15 -1.60 7.44 -11.24
C LYS A 15 -1.74 8.15 -9.91
N VAL A 16 -1.58 7.36 -8.85
CA VAL A 16 -1.67 7.86 -7.48
C VAL A 16 -0.44 7.39 -6.73
N THR A 17 0.13 8.26 -5.91
CA THR A 17 1.25 7.90 -5.06
C THR A 17 0.76 7.80 -3.62
N ALA A 18 1.07 6.68 -2.99
CA ALA A 18 0.77 6.45 -1.57
C ALA A 18 2.08 6.33 -0.82
N VAL A 19 2.13 6.94 0.37
CA VAL A 19 3.32 6.84 1.23
C VAL A 19 2.89 6.14 2.51
N ALA A 20 3.35 4.90 2.68
CA ALA A 20 3.06 4.13 3.88
C ALA A 20 4.04 4.53 4.98
N THR A 21 3.50 4.88 6.13
CA THR A 21 4.28 5.30 7.30
C THR A 21 3.88 4.45 8.51
N ALA A 22 4.34 4.84 9.69
CA ALA A 22 4.14 4.02 10.89
C ALA A 22 2.70 3.60 11.14
N PRO A 23 1.68 4.48 11.02
CA PRO A 23 0.30 4.03 11.21
C PRO A 23 -0.10 2.91 10.25
N ASP A 24 0.42 2.96 9.02
CA ASP A 24 0.10 1.95 8.01
C ASP A 24 0.79 0.63 8.34
N PHE A 25 2.01 0.69 8.85
CA PHE A 25 2.73 -0.52 9.25
C PHE A 25 2.04 -1.21 10.43
N VAL A 26 1.56 -0.42 11.40
CA VAL A 26 0.83 -0.97 12.54
C VAL A 26 -0.47 -1.64 12.06
N ALA A 27 -1.19 -0.98 11.15
CA ALA A 27 -2.40 -1.57 10.58
C ALA A 27 -2.10 -2.87 9.83
N PHE A 28 -0.98 -2.90 9.11
CA PHE A 28 -0.54 -4.11 8.41
C PHE A 28 -0.32 -5.27 9.39
N GLU A 29 0.42 -5.00 10.48
CA GLU A 29 0.71 -6.04 11.45
C GLU A 29 -0.56 -6.57 12.11
N ALA A 30 -1.50 -5.68 12.39
CA ALA A 30 -2.78 -6.09 12.97
C ALA A 30 -3.62 -6.92 11.99
N LYS A 31 -3.59 -6.54 10.71
CA LYS A 31 -4.42 -7.21 9.70
C LYS A 31 -3.89 -8.60 9.36
N PHE A 32 -2.58 -8.74 9.21
CA PHE A 32 -1.98 -9.98 8.71
C PHE A 32 -1.30 -10.80 9.78
N ASP A 33 -1.24 -10.31 11.01
CA ASP A 33 -0.57 -10.96 12.14
C ASP A 33 0.88 -11.30 11.79
N LYS A 34 1.56 -10.37 11.13
CA LYS A 34 2.95 -10.52 10.73
C LYS A 34 3.67 -9.20 10.98
N SER A 35 4.96 -9.26 11.29
CA SER A 35 5.75 -8.05 11.41
C SER A 35 5.99 -7.44 10.04
N ILE A 36 6.16 -6.12 10.01
CA ILE A 36 6.48 -5.44 8.75
C ILE A 36 7.85 -5.89 8.24
N GLN A 37 8.73 -6.34 9.11
CA GLN A 37 10.05 -6.84 8.71
C GLN A 37 9.95 -8.14 7.93
N SER A 38 8.97 -8.98 8.24
CA SER A 38 8.79 -10.23 7.50
C SER A 38 8.33 -9.98 6.07
N MET A 39 7.74 -8.82 5.78
CA MET A 39 7.36 -8.47 4.43
C MET A 39 8.58 -8.37 3.51
N GLY A 40 9.74 -8.00 4.04
CA GLY A 40 10.96 -7.94 3.25
C GLY A 40 11.45 -9.30 2.78
N GLN A 41 11.02 -10.37 3.43
CA GLN A 41 11.41 -11.73 3.07
C GLN A 41 10.34 -12.44 2.23
N ASP A 42 9.09 -12.02 2.38
CA ASP A 42 7.95 -12.64 1.69
C ASP A 42 7.06 -11.53 1.18
N VAL A 43 7.54 -10.80 0.16
CA VAL A 43 6.81 -9.68 -0.40
C VAL A 43 5.69 -10.20 -1.28
N ARG A 44 4.45 -9.83 -0.94
CA ARG A 44 3.27 -10.21 -1.71
C ARG A 44 2.54 -8.98 -2.19
N LEU A 45 1.91 -9.10 -3.34
CA LEU A 45 1.11 -8.00 -3.87
C LEU A 45 0.01 -7.59 -2.90
N THR A 46 -0.59 -8.57 -2.23
CA THR A 46 -1.63 -8.28 -1.23
C THR A 46 -1.12 -7.32 -0.16
N TYR A 47 0.11 -7.53 0.29
CA TYR A 47 0.70 -6.68 1.33
C TYR A 47 0.92 -5.26 0.82
N MET A 48 1.44 -5.13 -0.39
CA MET A 48 1.69 -3.83 -0.98
C MET A 48 0.40 -3.07 -1.26
N PHE A 49 -0.60 -3.77 -1.79
CA PHE A 49 -1.90 -3.15 -2.03
C PHE A 49 -2.54 -2.68 -0.74
N PHE A 50 -2.44 -3.49 0.32
CA PHE A 50 -3.02 -3.09 1.60
C PHE A 50 -2.35 -1.83 2.14
N LEU A 51 -1.02 -1.79 2.11
CA LEU A 51 -0.30 -0.61 2.60
C LEU A 51 -0.70 0.64 1.82
N ALA A 52 -0.79 0.52 0.49
CA ALA A 52 -1.17 1.64 -0.35
C ALA A 52 -2.59 2.10 -0.03
N TRP A 53 -3.54 1.16 0.02
CA TRP A 53 -4.93 1.49 0.31
C TRP A 53 -5.08 2.12 1.69
N ASN A 54 -4.45 1.52 2.70
CA ASN A 54 -4.58 2.01 4.07
C ASN A 54 -4.06 3.44 4.18
N SER A 55 -2.94 3.72 3.53
CA SER A 55 -2.38 5.06 3.50
C SER A 55 -3.33 6.06 2.83
N LEU A 56 -3.89 5.66 1.69
CA LEU A 56 -4.81 6.54 0.96
C LEU A 56 -6.08 6.79 1.76
N LYS A 57 -6.60 5.76 2.42
CA LYS A 57 -7.81 5.92 3.23
C LYS A 57 -7.54 6.79 4.45
N ARG A 58 -6.42 6.56 5.12
CA ARG A 58 -6.05 7.32 6.31
C ARG A 58 -5.88 8.81 5.99
N THR A 59 -5.36 9.13 4.82
CA THR A 59 -5.12 10.52 4.43
C THR A 59 -6.28 11.14 3.67
N GLY A 60 -7.41 10.45 3.56
CA GLY A 60 -8.61 11.01 2.95
C GLY A 60 -8.63 11.02 1.44
N LYS A 61 -7.71 10.30 0.79
CA LYS A 61 -7.63 10.26 -0.66
C LYS A 61 -8.55 9.22 -1.28
N THR A 62 -9.06 8.29 -0.48
CA THR A 62 -10.11 7.38 -0.90
C THR A 62 -11.01 7.10 0.29
N ASP A 63 -12.29 6.87 0.02
CA ASP A 63 -13.25 6.42 1.04
C ASP A 63 -13.75 5.01 0.76
N GLN A 64 -13.20 4.35 -0.27
CA GLN A 64 -13.62 3.01 -0.64
C GLN A 64 -13.05 1.97 0.32
N GLU A 65 -13.78 0.87 0.45
CA GLU A 65 -13.25 -0.30 1.15
C GLU A 65 -12.18 -0.97 0.28
N PHE A 66 -11.35 -1.79 0.92
CA PHE A 66 -10.16 -2.35 0.26
C PHE A 66 -10.53 -3.10 -1.02
N GLU A 67 -11.52 -3.98 -0.96
CA GLU A 67 -11.85 -4.80 -2.11
C GLU A 67 -12.42 -3.96 -3.27
N ALA A 68 -13.26 -2.97 -2.94
CA ALA A 68 -13.79 -2.08 -3.97
C ALA A 68 -12.69 -1.24 -4.61
N TRP A 69 -11.73 -0.78 -3.80
CA TRP A 69 -10.61 -0.02 -4.31
C TRP A 69 -9.75 -0.86 -5.25
N LEU A 70 -9.52 -2.13 -4.90
CA LEU A 70 -8.70 -3.03 -5.72
C LEU A 70 -9.25 -3.19 -7.13
N GLU A 71 -10.57 -3.15 -7.30
CA GLU A 71 -11.16 -3.34 -8.61
C GLU A 71 -10.77 -2.24 -9.60
N ASN A 72 -10.31 -1.11 -9.09
CA ASN A 72 -9.90 0.03 -9.92
C ASN A 72 -8.41 0.11 -10.12
N VAL A 73 -7.64 -0.86 -9.61
CA VAL A 73 -6.17 -0.83 -9.67
C VAL A 73 -5.72 -1.78 -10.75
N THR A 74 -4.79 -1.31 -11.59
CA THR A 74 -4.20 -2.15 -12.65
C THR A 74 -2.75 -2.48 -12.40
N ASP A 75 -2.03 -1.68 -11.59
CA ASP A 75 -0.61 -1.92 -11.35
C ASP A 75 -0.18 -1.23 -10.07
N ILE A 76 0.87 -1.77 -9.45
CA ILE A 76 1.50 -1.16 -8.29
C ILE A 76 3.01 -1.38 -8.38
N GLN A 77 3.76 -0.35 -8.03
CA GLN A 77 5.21 -0.44 -7.97
C GLN A 77 5.70 0.22 -6.69
N VAL A 78 6.70 -0.42 -6.08
CA VAL A 78 7.35 0.13 -4.90
C VAL A 78 8.52 0.97 -5.36
N ASP A 79 8.59 2.19 -4.86
CA ASP A 79 9.71 3.07 -5.15
C ASP A 79 10.84 2.72 -4.18
N ASP A 80 11.93 2.17 -4.73
CA ASP A 80 13.10 1.81 -3.94
C ASP A 80 14.13 2.92 -4.05
N PRO A 81 14.33 3.72 -2.99
CA PRO A 81 15.27 4.83 -3.05
C PRO A 81 16.72 4.40 -3.22
N LYS A 82 17.01 3.12 -3.08
CA LYS A 82 18.34 2.60 -3.26
C LYS A 82 18.59 2.04 -4.65
N ALA A 83 17.56 1.96 -5.44
CA ALA A 83 17.68 1.44 -6.80
C ALA A 83 18.37 2.45 -7.72
#